data_df80a90d776a32f95d5997bf5233b279
#
_entry.id   df80a90d776a32f95d5997bf5233b279
#
_cell.length_a   1.000
_cell.length_b   1.000
_cell.length_c   1.000
_cell.angle_alpha   90.00
_cell.angle_beta   90.00
_cell.angle_gamma   90.00
#
_symmetry.space_group_name_H-M   'P 1'
#
loop_
_entity.id
_entity.type
_entity.pdbx_description
1 polymer ?
#
loop_
_entity_poly.entity_id
_entity_poly.type
_entity_poly.pdbx_seq_one_letter_code
_entity_poly.pdbx_strand_id
1 'polypeptide(L)'
;MRIRRKAWTEPKLANCEYFEENPRALRGRWRERFAAPDRPLELEIGCGKGVSTAQMAHENPNTNYVAIDEVRHVLAVAAKNADAACAPEGVKNLVLTAVDAMFIRDSFAASDNIARIHISFPNPWTERLKQHKRRLTHPRQLMQYREFLTPGGEIHFKTDNAELFHASREYLTFCGFSILYETEDLHRSGYAPNYISEHEALYAGQGIPIRFLIARMEELPADFSWEYEGRRLDQIDRGGAERRNV
;
A
#
# COMPACT_ATOMS: atom_id res chain seq x y z
N MET A 1 -13.90 11.30 11.97
CA MET A 1 -13.23 12.42 12.68
C MET A 1 -12.84 13.47 11.65
N ARG A 2 -13.25 14.74 11.80
CA ARG A 2 -12.92 15.80 10.82
C ARG A 2 -11.48 16.26 11.07
N ILE A 3 -10.54 15.91 10.21
CA ILE A 3 -9.14 16.32 10.32
C ILE A 3 -9.09 17.84 10.16
N ARG A 4 -8.59 18.56 11.18
CA ARG A 4 -8.46 20.02 11.16
C ARG A 4 -7.38 20.39 10.14
N ARG A 5 -7.73 21.17 9.10
CA ARG A 5 -6.77 21.69 8.13
C ARG A 5 -5.71 22.54 8.87
N LYS A 6 -4.46 22.22 8.66
CA LYS A 6 -3.33 23.00 9.21
C LYS A 6 -2.83 23.96 8.12
N ALA A 7 -2.71 25.23 8.45
CA ALA A 7 -2.38 26.31 7.50
C ALA A 7 -1.07 26.08 6.72
N TRP A 8 -0.12 25.35 7.29
CA TRP A 8 1.18 25.07 6.66
C TRP A 8 1.14 23.93 5.62
N THR A 9 0.05 23.15 5.53
CA THR A 9 -0.06 21.98 4.64
C THR A 9 0.10 22.36 3.17
N GLU A 10 -0.74 23.26 2.70
CA GLU A 10 -0.75 23.64 1.28
C GLU A 10 0.55 24.36 0.86
N PRO A 11 1.09 25.32 1.62
CA PRO A 11 2.40 25.91 1.31
C PRO A 11 3.53 24.86 1.24
N LYS A 12 3.54 23.84 2.13
CA LYS A 12 4.56 22.79 2.11
C LYS A 12 4.46 21.94 0.84
N LEU A 13 3.25 21.53 0.46
CA LEU A 13 3.04 20.72 -0.73
C LEU A 13 3.31 21.49 -2.02
N ALA A 14 2.88 22.75 -2.10
CA ALA A 14 3.13 23.62 -3.25
C ALA A 14 4.62 23.87 -3.51
N ASN A 15 5.47 23.82 -2.47
CA ASN A 15 6.92 23.99 -2.57
C ASN A 15 7.68 22.65 -2.60
N CYS A 16 6.98 21.52 -2.72
CA CYS A 16 7.59 20.19 -2.77
C CYS A 16 7.71 19.73 -4.22
N GLU A 17 8.93 19.68 -4.77
CA GLU A 17 9.20 19.33 -6.17
C GLU A 17 8.76 17.90 -6.55
N TYR A 18 8.77 17.00 -5.58
CA TYR A 18 8.33 15.62 -5.74
C TYR A 18 6.87 15.36 -5.27
N PHE A 19 6.08 16.43 -5.04
CA PHE A 19 4.64 16.30 -4.86
C PHE A 19 3.92 16.47 -6.20
N GLU A 20 3.03 15.54 -6.53
CA GLU A 20 2.20 15.60 -7.72
C GLU A 20 0.77 16.02 -7.37
N GLU A 21 0.35 17.16 -7.90
CA GLU A 21 -0.98 17.73 -7.62
C GLU A 21 -2.08 17.07 -8.44
N ASN A 22 -1.76 16.61 -9.66
CA ASN A 22 -2.75 16.06 -10.60
C ASN A 22 -2.40 14.62 -11.02
N PRO A 23 -2.57 13.61 -10.14
CA PRO A 23 -2.22 12.22 -10.42
C PRO A 23 -2.96 11.63 -11.63
N ARG A 24 -4.18 12.10 -11.94
CA ARG A 24 -4.94 11.62 -13.08
C ARG A 24 -4.30 11.99 -14.42
N ALA A 25 -3.60 13.11 -14.49
CA ALA A 25 -2.87 13.51 -15.69
C ALA A 25 -1.65 12.62 -15.98
N LEU A 26 -1.16 11.92 -14.97
CA LEU A 26 -0.02 10.98 -15.08
C LEU A 26 -0.44 9.51 -15.25
N ARG A 27 -1.72 9.24 -15.33
CA ARG A 27 -2.21 7.87 -15.52
C ARG A 27 -1.57 7.22 -16.76
N GLY A 28 -0.82 6.13 -16.53
CA GLY A 28 -0.06 5.43 -17.58
C GLY A 28 1.29 6.08 -17.94
N ARG A 29 1.70 7.14 -17.23
CA ARG A 29 2.92 7.92 -17.52
C ARG A 29 3.70 8.28 -16.26
N TRP A 30 3.51 7.60 -15.13
CA TRP A 30 4.19 7.90 -13.86
C TRP A 30 5.71 7.90 -13.97
N ARG A 31 6.27 7.07 -14.87
CA ARG A 31 7.71 6.99 -15.11
C ARG A 31 8.33 8.30 -15.60
N GLU A 32 7.55 9.15 -16.28
CA GLU A 32 7.98 10.48 -16.76
C GLU A 32 8.34 11.46 -15.62
N ARG A 33 7.89 11.18 -14.40
CA ARG A 33 8.20 12.00 -13.21
C ARG A 33 9.61 11.77 -12.66
N PHE A 34 10.32 10.76 -13.14
CA PHE A 34 11.61 10.37 -12.60
C PHE A 34 12.73 10.62 -13.61
N ALA A 35 13.89 11.09 -13.11
CA ALA A 35 15.09 11.28 -13.95
C ALA A 35 15.62 9.97 -14.55
N ALA A 36 15.30 8.82 -13.93
CA ALA A 36 15.64 7.49 -14.42
C ALA A 36 14.37 6.65 -14.59
N PRO A 37 13.60 6.85 -15.69
CA PRO A 37 12.28 6.23 -15.88
C PRO A 37 12.32 4.70 -16.02
N ASP A 38 13.46 4.13 -16.43
CA ASP A 38 13.61 2.69 -16.67
C ASP A 38 13.78 1.87 -15.38
N ARG A 39 14.01 2.52 -14.23
CA ARG A 39 14.10 1.84 -12.94
C ARG A 39 12.79 1.16 -12.58
N PRO A 40 12.81 0.06 -11.80
CA PRO A 40 11.58 -0.50 -11.22
C PRO A 40 10.73 0.58 -10.56
N LEU A 41 9.42 0.55 -10.78
CA LEU A 41 8.47 1.47 -10.17
C LEU A 41 7.64 0.72 -9.13
N GLU A 42 7.69 1.18 -7.89
CA GLU A 42 6.94 0.63 -6.78
C GLU A 42 5.92 1.65 -6.25
N LEU A 43 4.80 1.15 -5.73
CA LEU A 43 3.69 1.96 -5.23
C LEU A 43 3.45 1.67 -3.75
N GLU A 44 3.45 2.68 -2.89
CA GLU A 44 2.96 2.55 -1.52
C GLU A 44 1.54 3.14 -1.41
N ILE A 45 0.59 2.33 -0.93
CA ILE A 45 -0.82 2.73 -0.76
C ILE A 45 -1.10 2.97 0.72
N GLY A 46 -1.45 4.23 1.06
CA GLY A 46 -1.65 4.65 2.44
C GLY A 46 -0.33 4.94 3.15
N CYS A 47 0.57 5.68 2.52
CA CYS A 47 1.91 5.96 3.07
C CYS A 47 1.89 6.77 4.40
N GLY A 48 0.77 7.36 4.74
CA GLY A 48 0.63 8.15 5.95
C GLY A 48 1.69 9.25 6.05
N LYS A 49 2.45 9.28 7.15
CA LYS A 49 3.53 10.25 7.35
C LYS A 49 4.84 9.90 6.65
N GLY A 50 4.88 8.82 5.87
CA GLY A 50 5.96 8.46 4.97
C GLY A 50 7.30 8.15 5.63
N VAL A 51 7.33 7.67 6.87
CA VAL A 51 8.59 7.32 7.55
C VAL A 51 9.27 6.13 6.87
N SER A 52 8.53 5.03 6.65
CA SER A 52 9.01 3.86 5.89
C SER A 52 9.28 4.19 4.43
N THR A 53 8.42 4.99 3.80
CA THR A 53 8.58 5.46 2.42
C THR A 53 9.91 6.20 2.23
N ALA A 54 10.22 7.11 3.15
CA ALA A 54 11.46 7.88 3.12
C ALA A 54 12.71 7.00 3.26
N GLN A 55 12.66 6.00 4.14
CA GLN A 55 13.73 5.00 4.28
C GLN A 55 13.89 4.18 2.99
N MET A 56 12.78 3.64 2.43
CA MET A 56 12.81 2.89 1.18
C MET A 56 13.46 3.70 0.06
N ALA A 57 13.04 4.96 -0.12
CA ALA A 57 13.58 5.82 -1.17
C ALA A 57 15.07 6.12 -0.98
N HIS A 58 15.50 6.37 0.25
CA HIS A 58 16.91 6.64 0.58
C HIS A 58 17.80 5.41 0.37
N GLU A 59 17.39 4.26 0.89
CA GLU A 59 18.19 3.03 0.87
C GLU A 59 18.18 2.31 -0.47
N ASN A 60 17.19 2.59 -1.34
CA ASN A 60 17.07 1.96 -2.66
C ASN A 60 17.10 2.99 -3.81
N PRO A 61 18.23 3.65 -4.05
CA PRO A 61 18.32 4.71 -5.05
C PRO A 61 18.06 4.24 -6.49
N ASN A 62 18.09 2.94 -6.75
CA ASN A 62 17.82 2.32 -8.05
C ASN A 62 16.36 1.88 -8.25
N THR A 63 15.45 2.25 -7.36
CA THR A 63 14.01 2.00 -7.44
C THR A 63 13.27 3.32 -7.37
N ASN A 64 12.27 3.52 -8.22
CA ASN A 64 11.38 4.68 -8.18
C ASN A 64 10.15 4.34 -7.34
N TYR A 65 9.68 5.30 -6.56
CA TYR A 65 8.53 5.14 -5.67
C TYR A 65 7.45 6.18 -5.95
N VAL A 66 6.21 5.73 -6.09
CA VAL A 66 5.03 6.60 -5.94
C VAL A 66 4.36 6.22 -4.62
N ALA A 67 4.14 7.20 -3.75
CA ALA A 67 3.48 6.98 -2.47
C ALA A 67 2.21 7.82 -2.37
N ILE A 68 1.10 7.17 -2.08
CA ILE A 68 -0.22 7.79 -2.07
C ILE A 68 -0.87 7.74 -0.68
N ASP A 69 -1.61 8.80 -0.36
CA ASP A 69 -2.54 8.86 0.77
C ASP A 69 -3.71 9.79 0.40
N GLU A 70 -4.89 9.58 0.97
CA GLU A 70 -6.04 10.48 0.72
C GLU A 70 -5.91 11.82 1.48
N VAL A 71 -5.08 11.86 2.54
CA VAL A 71 -5.00 12.97 3.49
C VAL A 71 -3.80 13.85 3.19
N ARG A 72 -4.02 14.97 2.50
CA ARG A 72 -2.96 15.93 2.14
C ARG A 72 -2.08 16.38 3.32
N HIS A 73 -2.67 16.50 4.51
CA HIS A 73 -1.89 16.91 5.69
C HIS A 73 -0.82 15.87 6.06
N VAL A 74 -1.11 14.57 5.98
CA VAL A 74 -0.09 13.54 6.29
C VAL A 74 0.97 13.49 5.19
N LEU A 75 0.59 13.74 3.92
CA LEU A 75 1.54 13.87 2.81
C LEU A 75 2.51 15.05 2.99
N ALA A 76 2.05 16.18 3.55
CA ALA A 76 2.95 17.27 3.89
C ALA A 76 3.94 16.92 5.02
N VAL A 77 3.55 16.03 5.94
CA VAL A 77 4.49 15.45 6.92
C VAL A 77 5.43 14.45 6.23
N ALA A 78 4.91 13.60 5.34
CA ALA A 78 5.72 12.66 4.56
C ALA A 78 6.81 13.38 3.77
N ALA A 79 6.49 14.53 3.16
CA ALA A 79 7.47 15.36 2.48
C ALA A 79 8.59 15.84 3.41
N LYS A 80 8.27 16.25 4.65
CA LYS A 80 9.30 16.63 5.63
C LYS A 80 10.19 15.46 6.04
N ASN A 81 9.60 14.28 6.21
CA ASN A 81 10.36 13.08 6.58
C ASN A 81 11.27 12.63 5.43
N ALA A 82 10.81 12.71 4.18
CA ALA A 82 11.61 12.41 3.00
C ALA A 82 12.78 13.41 2.84
N ASP A 83 12.52 14.71 3.00
CA ASP A 83 13.59 15.74 2.99
C ASP A 83 14.67 15.42 4.02
N ALA A 84 14.26 15.06 5.24
CA ALA A 84 15.19 14.75 6.32
C ALA A 84 16.00 13.46 6.06
N ALA A 85 15.35 12.40 5.57
CA ALA A 85 15.99 11.11 5.30
C ALA A 85 16.97 11.16 4.12
N CYS A 86 16.66 11.98 3.10
CA CYS A 86 17.48 12.10 1.89
C CYS A 86 18.45 13.29 1.91
N ALA A 87 18.61 13.97 3.03
CA ALA A 87 19.59 15.07 3.15
C ALA A 87 21.03 14.54 3.21
N PRO A 88 22.03 15.25 2.62
CA PRO A 88 21.88 16.51 1.85
C PRO A 88 21.56 16.31 0.35
N GLU A 89 21.53 15.09 -0.18
CA GLU A 89 21.43 14.79 -1.62
C GLU A 89 20.07 15.10 -2.23
N GLY A 90 19.05 15.29 -1.38
CA GLY A 90 17.67 15.52 -1.76
C GLY A 90 16.93 14.27 -2.24
N VAL A 91 15.62 14.38 -2.38
CA VAL A 91 14.73 13.31 -2.82
C VAL A 91 14.76 13.21 -4.35
N LYS A 92 15.14 12.04 -4.90
CA LYS A 92 15.35 11.87 -6.36
C LYS A 92 14.45 10.81 -6.99
N ASN A 93 13.98 9.84 -6.19
CA ASN A 93 13.30 8.65 -6.66
C ASN A 93 11.94 8.41 -5.95
N LEU A 94 11.34 9.46 -5.38
CA LEU A 94 10.05 9.42 -4.73
C LEU A 94 9.12 10.50 -5.31
N VAL A 95 7.87 10.14 -5.55
CA VAL A 95 6.77 11.06 -5.81
C VAL A 95 5.67 10.82 -4.78
N LEU A 96 5.21 11.89 -4.12
CA LEU A 96 4.06 11.88 -3.23
C LEU A 96 2.84 12.45 -3.94
N THR A 97 1.66 11.88 -3.72
CA THR A 97 0.41 12.43 -4.29
C THR A 97 -0.83 12.06 -3.49
N ALA A 98 -1.87 12.89 -3.61
CA ALA A 98 -3.15 12.68 -2.95
C ALA A 98 -4.08 11.84 -3.83
N VAL A 99 -4.33 10.58 -3.44
CA VAL A 99 -5.23 9.66 -4.15
C VAL A 99 -6.08 8.90 -3.15
N ASP A 100 -7.39 8.85 -3.37
CA ASP A 100 -8.29 7.89 -2.72
C ASP A 100 -8.09 6.52 -3.38
N ALA A 101 -7.57 5.56 -2.62
CA ALA A 101 -7.31 4.21 -3.10
C ALA A 101 -8.56 3.48 -3.62
N MET A 102 -9.77 3.91 -3.22
CA MET A 102 -11.01 3.34 -3.73
C MET A 102 -11.21 3.62 -5.23
N PHE A 103 -10.59 4.68 -5.76
CA PHE A 103 -10.64 5.13 -7.16
C PHE A 103 -9.26 5.11 -7.82
N ILE A 104 -8.39 4.18 -7.41
CA ILE A 104 -6.98 4.14 -7.84
C ILE A 104 -6.81 4.01 -9.37
N ARG A 105 -7.77 3.39 -10.04
CA ARG A 105 -7.80 3.27 -11.52
C ARG A 105 -7.82 4.61 -12.25
N ASP A 106 -8.32 5.67 -11.60
CA ASP A 106 -8.33 7.01 -12.19
C ASP A 106 -6.91 7.57 -12.33
N SER A 107 -5.96 7.03 -11.57
CA SER A 107 -4.59 7.53 -11.47
C SER A 107 -3.53 6.55 -11.98
N PHE A 108 -3.85 5.25 -12.12
CA PHE A 108 -2.91 4.23 -12.57
C PHE A 108 -3.47 3.41 -13.73
N ALA A 109 -2.60 2.96 -14.63
CA ALA A 109 -2.93 2.12 -15.79
C ALA A 109 -1.85 1.05 -16.03
N ALA A 110 -2.14 0.06 -16.87
CA ALA A 110 -1.23 -1.04 -17.19
C ALA A 110 0.15 -0.57 -17.65
N SER A 111 0.22 0.53 -18.42
CA SER A 111 1.49 1.08 -18.94
C SER A 111 2.41 1.66 -17.85
N ASP A 112 1.91 1.89 -16.62
CA ASP A 112 2.77 2.30 -15.50
C ASP A 112 3.70 1.18 -15.04
N ASN A 113 3.33 -0.09 -15.28
CA ASN A 113 4.15 -1.26 -14.99
C ASN A 113 4.69 -1.25 -13.54
N ILE A 114 3.78 -1.24 -12.57
CA ILE A 114 4.14 -1.26 -11.15
C ILE A 114 4.73 -2.63 -10.81
N ALA A 115 5.96 -2.67 -10.32
CA ALA A 115 6.64 -3.91 -9.98
C ALA A 115 6.20 -4.46 -8.62
N ARG A 116 5.88 -3.58 -7.67
CA ARG A 116 5.49 -3.93 -6.30
C ARG A 116 4.55 -2.91 -5.69
N ILE A 117 3.61 -3.40 -4.90
CA ILE A 117 2.71 -2.58 -4.08
C ILE A 117 3.00 -2.84 -2.61
N HIS A 118 3.20 -1.77 -1.84
CA HIS A 118 3.34 -1.81 -0.39
C HIS A 118 2.04 -1.34 0.26
N ILE A 119 1.52 -2.11 1.22
CA ILE A 119 0.34 -1.78 2.02
C ILE A 119 0.69 -2.03 3.47
N SER A 120 0.89 -0.96 4.24
CA SER A 120 1.32 -1.06 5.63
C SER A 120 0.28 -0.47 6.58
N PHE A 121 -0.20 -1.26 7.52
CA PHE A 121 -1.13 -0.87 8.59
C PHE A 121 -2.42 -0.17 8.08
N PRO A 122 -3.09 -0.72 7.05
CA PRO A 122 -4.35 -0.15 6.60
C PRO A 122 -5.44 -0.34 7.66
N ASN A 123 -6.48 0.51 7.60
CA ASN A 123 -7.62 0.39 8.49
C ASN A 123 -8.28 -0.99 8.34
N PRO A 124 -8.42 -1.78 9.43
CA PRO A 124 -8.91 -3.15 9.36
C PRO A 124 -10.42 -3.27 9.14
N TRP A 125 -11.20 -2.19 9.37
CA TRP A 125 -12.66 -2.15 9.19
C TRP A 125 -13.38 -3.35 9.81
N THR A 126 -13.09 -3.67 11.08
CA THR A 126 -13.57 -4.88 11.76
C THR A 126 -14.97 -4.76 12.38
N GLU A 127 -15.50 -3.55 12.55
CA GLU A 127 -16.74 -3.34 13.30
C GLU A 127 -17.99 -3.93 12.61
N ARG A 128 -18.05 -3.89 11.28
CA ARG A 128 -19.22 -4.31 10.50
C ARG A 128 -18.80 -4.98 9.20
N LEU A 129 -19.36 -6.14 8.86
CA LEU A 129 -19.09 -6.88 7.62
C LEU A 129 -19.19 -6.01 6.36
N LYS A 130 -20.22 -5.14 6.28
CA LYS A 130 -20.40 -4.23 5.15
C LYS A 130 -19.25 -3.23 4.93
N GLN A 131 -18.37 -3.05 5.94
CA GLN A 131 -17.20 -2.18 5.84
C GLN A 131 -15.98 -2.91 5.28
N HIS A 132 -15.96 -4.25 5.26
CA HIS A 132 -14.83 -5.04 4.74
C HIS A 132 -14.48 -4.66 3.31
N LYS A 133 -15.46 -4.28 2.48
CA LYS A 133 -15.24 -3.77 1.12
C LYS A 133 -14.36 -2.51 1.03
N ARG A 134 -14.07 -1.85 2.17
CA ARG A 134 -13.16 -0.70 2.29
C ARG A 134 -11.72 -1.10 2.61
N ARG A 135 -11.48 -2.36 2.95
CA ARG A 135 -10.12 -2.86 3.20
C ARG A 135 -9.30 -2.71 1.93
N LEU A 136 -8.07 -2.21 2.05
CA LEU A 136 -7.17 -2.06 0.90
C LEU A 136 -6.80 -3.42 0.27
N THR A 137 -6.90 -4.49 1.02
CA THR A 137 -6.68 -5.86 0.56
C THR A 137 -7.97 -6.58 0.13
N HIS A 138 -9.14 -5.92 0.16
CA HIS A 138 -10.38 -6.54 -0.29
C HIS A 138 -10.31 -6.88 -1.80
N PRO A 139 -10.93 -7.97 -2.29
CA PRO A 139 -10.91 -8.38 -3.69
C PRO A 139 -11.25 -7.28 -4.69
N ARG A 140 -12.18 -6.38 -4.36
CA ARG A 140 -12.49 -5.21 -5.20
C ARG A 140 -11.28 -4.31 -5.46
N GLN A 141 -10.38 -4.18 -4.48
CA GLN A 141 -9.15 -3.40 -4.62
C GLN A 141 -8.06 -4.23 -5.30
N LEU A 142 -7.89 -5.48 -4.87
CA LEU A 142 -6.89 -6.38 -5.45
C LEU A 142 -7.07 -6.55 -6.96
N MET A 143 -8.32 -6.64 -7.43
CA MET A 143 -8.58 -6.73 -8.86
C MET A 143 -8.29 -5.43 -9.61
N GLN A 144 -8.41 -4.26 -8.96
CA GLN A 144 -7.92 -3.01 -9.55
C GLN A 144 -6.39 -2.99 -9.63
N TYR A 145 -5.70 -3.48 -8.58
CA TYR A 145 -4.23 -3.53 -8.56
C TYR A 145 -3.66 -4.41 -9.66
N ARG A 146 -4.34 -5.53 -9.97
CA ARG A 146 -3.94 -6.41 -11.08
C ARG A 146 -3.89 -5.71 -12.43
N GLU A 147 -4.64 -4.62 -12.62
CA GLU A 147 -4.69 -3.91 -13.90
C GLU A 147 -3.41 -3.15 -14.22
N PHE A 148 -2.63 -2.76 -13.20
CA PHE A 148 -1.40 -1.98 -13.37
C PHE A 148 -0.16 -2.60 -12.73
N LEU A 149 -0.32 -3.68 -11.97
CA LEU A 149 0.79 -4.49 -11.48
C LEU A 149 1.37 -5.29 -12.66
N THR A 150 2.70 -5.37 -12.76
CA THR A 150 3.35 -6.20 -13.78
C THR A 150 3.01 -7.68 -13.58
N PRO A 151 2.99 -8.51 -14.65
CA PRO A 151 2.94 -9.97 -14.49
C PRO A 151 4.06 -10.44 -13.53
N GLY A 152 3.69 -11.22 -12.52
CA GLY A 152 4.62 -11.63 -11.47
C GLY A 152 4.99 -10.55 -10.45
N GLY A 153 4.36 -9.37 -10.53
CA GLY A 153 4.54 -8.29 -9.54
C GLY A 153 3.99 -8.68 -8.17
N GLU A 154 4.47 -8.01 -7.14
CA GLU A 154 4.25 -8.42 -5.76
C GLU A 154 3.39 -7.42 -4.97
N ILE A 155 2.70 -7.93 -3.95
CA ILE A 155 2.08 -7.14 -2.89
C ILE A 155 2.77 -7.50 -1.57
N HIS A 156 3.35 -6.50 -0.91
CA HIS A 156 3.92 -6.58 0.43
C HIS A 156 2.92 -5.99 1.42
N PHE A 157 2.43 -6.79 2.33
CA PHE A 157 1.37 -6.39 3.26
C PHE A 157 1.79 -6.58 4.72
N LYS A 158 1.68 -5.51 5.52
CA LYS A 158 1.94 -5.52 6.97
C LYS A 158 0.71 -5.09 7.75
N THR A 159 0.47 -5.71 8.88
CA THR A 159 -0.57 -5.31 9.84
C THR A 159 -0.32 -5.88 11.24
N ASP A 160 -0.75 -5.15 12.26
CA ASP A 160 -0.88 -5.60 13.65
C ASP A 160 -2.16 -6.43 13.88
N ASN A 161 -3.16 -6.28 12.99
CA ASN A 161 -4.49 -6.88 13.15
C ASN A 161 -4.56 -8.29 12.57
N ALA A 162 -4.73 -9.30 13.44
CA ALA A 162 -4.77 -10.71 13.06
C ALA A 162 -5.95 -11.03 12.11
N GLU A 163 -7.14 -10.47 12.38
CA GLU A 163 -8.32 -10.72 11.55
C GLU A 163 -8.10 -10.22 10.12
N LEU A 164 -7.59 -8.98 9.99
CA LEU A 164 -7.27 -8.43 8.68
C LEU A 164 -6.20 -9.25 7.97
N PHE A 165 -5.18 -9.72 8.69
CA PHE A 165 -4.11 -10.52 8.12
C PHE A 165 -4.64 -11.82 7.49
N HIS A 166 -5.41 -12.60 8.25
CA HIS A 166 -5.95 -13.86 7.77
C HIS A 166 -6.96 -13.66 6.63
N ALA A 167 -7.85 -12.65 6.75
CA ALA A 167 -8.76 -12.31 5.66
C ALA A 167 -8.00 -11.87 4.40
N SER A 168 -6.94 -11.07 4.53
CA SER A 168 -6.13 -10.60 3.39
C SER A 168 -5.41 -11.74 2.68
N ARG A 169 -4.90 -12.71 3.42
CA ARG A 169 -4.30 -13.92 2.86
C ARG A 169 -5.31 -14.69 1.98
N GLU A 170 -6.54 -14.87 2.49
CA GLU A 170 -7.63 -15.52 1.74
C GLU A 170 -8.06 -14.70 0.51
N TYR A 171 -8.18 -13.36 0.65
CA TYR A 171 -8.52 -12.46 -0.46
C TYR A 171 -7.46 -12.47 -1.57
N LEU A 172 -6.18 -12.47 -1.21
CA LEU A 172 -5.07 -12.54 -2.17
C LEU A 172 -5.11 -13.85 -2.95
N THR A 173 -5.22 -14.98 -2.25
CA THR A 173 -5.34 -16.30 -2.89
C THR A 173 -6.56 -16.37 -3.82
N PHE A 174 -7.71 -15.84 -3.36
CA PHE A 174 -8.93 -15.75 -4.15
C PHE A 174 -8.73 -14.93 -5.44
N CYS A 175 -7.98 -13.84 -5.37
CA CYS A 175 -7.70 -12.96 -6.51
C CYS A 175 -6.51 -13.42 -7.37
N GLY A 176 -6.06 -14.67 -7.25
CA GLY A 176 -4.98 -15.22 -8.07
C GLY A 176 -3.60 -14.69 -7.70
N PHE A 177 -3.33 -14.53 -6.40
CA PHE A 177 -1.98 -14.28 -5.90
C PHE A 177 -1.48 -15.52 -5.15
N SER A 178 -0.24 -15.93 -5.40
CA SER A 178 0.47 -16.95 -4.62
C SER A 178 1.19 -16.31 -3.43
N ILE A 179 1.06 -16.90 -2.25
CA ILE A 179 1.80 -16.44 -1.06
C ILE A 179 3.23 -16.96 -1.13
N LEU A 180 4.20 -16.06 -1.26
CA LEU A 180 5.62 -16.39 -1.33
C LEU A 180 6.25 -16.47 0.07
N TYR A 181 5.79 -15.62 0.98
CA TYR A 181 6.29 -15.52 2.34
C TYR A 181 5.17 -15.06 3.26
N GLU A 182 5.10 -15.61 4.46
CA GLU A 182 4.22 -15.12 5.51
C GLU A 182 4.81 -15.34 6.89
N THR A 183 4.52 -14.44 7.83
CA THR A 183 4.89 -14.56 9.24
C THR A 183 3.88 -13.88 10.14
N GLU A 184 3.62 -14.47 11.30
CA GLU A 184 2.79 -13.89 12.36
C GLU A 184 3.55 -12.87 13.23
N ASP A 185 4.90 -12.87 13.16
CA ASP A 185 5.75 -11.93 13.89
C ASP A 185 7.00 -11.57 13.06
N LEU A 186 6.90 -10.45 12.34
CA LEU A 186 7.95 -9.95 11.46
C LEU A 186 9.27 -9.70 12.21
N HIS A 187 9.20 -9.13 13.43
CA HIS A 187 10.38 -8.78 14.20
C HIS A 187 11.15 -10.00 14.70
N ARG A 188 10.48 -11.14 14.88
CA ARG A 188 11.11 -12.42 15.27
C ARG A 188 11.45 -13.31 14.08
N SER A 189 10.96 -12.98 12.88
CA SER A 189 11.12 -13.82 11.69
C SER A 189 12.52 -13.79 11.08
N GLY A 190 13.32 -12.77 11.39
CA GLY A 190 14.62 -12.53 10.76
C GLY A 190 14.52 -11.99 9.33
N TYR A 191 13.32 -11.65 8.85
CA TYR A 191 13.13 -11.07 7.52
C TYR A 191 13.78 -9.68 7.42
N ALA A 192 14.55 -9.47 6.34
CA ALA A 192 15.22 -8.21 6.06
C ALA A 192 15.24 -7.95 4.52
N PRO A 193 15.23 -6.69 4.08
CA PRO A 193 15.12 -5.48 4.90
C PRO A 193 13.70 -5.26 5.43
N ASN A 194 13.58 -4.61 6.60
CA ASN A 194 12.31 -4.17 7.16
C ASN A 194 12.33 -2.65 7.41
N TYR A 195 11.56 -1.91 6.63
CA TYR A 195 11.40 -0.46 6.76
C TYR A 195 10.30 -0.17 7.78
N ILE A 196 10.68 0.38 8.93
CA ILE A 196 9.80 0.53 10.09
C ILE A 196 9.02 1.83 10.00
N SER A 197 7.69 1.74 9.97
CA SER A 197 6.80 2.90 10.07
C SER A 197 6.61 3.37 11.51
N GLU A 198 6.06 4.60 11.73
CA GLU A 198 5.70 5.04 13.09
C GLU A 198 4.71 4.09 13.79
N HIS A 199 3.75 3.56 13.03
CA HIS A 199 2.77 2.59 13.53
C HIS A 199 3.45 1.30 13.99
N GLU A 200 4.35 0.78 13.16
CA GLU A 200 5.13 -0.42 13.48
C GLU A 200 5.95 -0.24 14.75
N ALA A 201 6.69 0.87 14.85
CA ALA A 201 7.50 1.18 16.03
C ALA A 201 6.63 1.27 17.30
N LEU A 202 5.46 1.89 17.21
CA LEU A 202 4.54 2.04 18.34
C LEU A 202 4.01 0.69 18.81
N TYR A 203 3.53 -0.18 17.92
CA TYR A 203 2.95 -1.46 18.30
C TYR A 203 3.99 -2.50 18.70
N ALA A 204 5.13 -2.55 18.00
CA ALA A 204 6.24 -3.40 18.40
C ALA A 204 6.77 -3.03 19.80
N GLY A 205 6.83 -1.72 20.11
CA GLY A 205 7.19 -1.23 21.44
C GLY A 205 6.20 -1.63 22.55
N GLN A 206 4.97 -1.97 22.21
CA GLN A 206 3.94 -2.51 23.10
C GLN A 206 3.92 -4.05 23.14
N GLY A 207 4.82 -4.71 22.42
CA GLY A 207 4.88 -6.17 22.34
C GLY A 207 3.78 -6.77 21.44
N ILE A 208 3.12 -5.97 20.61
CA ILE A 208 2.12 -6.44 19.64
C ILE A 208 2.86 -6.98 18.41
N PRO A 209 2.68 -8.25 18.03
CA PRO A 209 3.36 -8.83 16.89
C PRO A 209 2.87 -8.20 15.57
N ILE A 210 3.81 -7.90 14.68
CA ILE A 210 3.52 -7.40 13.35
C ILE A 210 3.49 -8.56 12.37
N ARG A 211 2.36 -8.74 11.71
CA ARG A 211 2.16 -9.76 10.68
C ARG A 211 2.57 -9.22 9.33
N PHE A 212 3.20 -10.07 8.55
CA PHE A 212 3.70 -9.70 7.23
C PHE A 212 3.52 -10.84 6.24
N LEU A 213 3.15 -10.50 5.01
CA LEU A 213 3.17 -11.43 3.90
C LEU A 213 3.64 -10.76 2.60
N ILE A 214 4.15 -11.59 1.70
CA ILE A 214 4.47 -11.26 0.32
C ILE A 214 3.63 -12.16 -0.57
N ALA A 215 2.88 -11.55 -1.48
CA ALA A 215 2.04 -12.26 -2.43
C ALA A 215 2.39 -11.84 -3.85
N ARG A 216 2.58 -12.80 -4.74
CA ARG A 216 2.90 -12.59 -6.16
C ARG A 216 1.66 -12.78 -7.03
N MET A 217 1.46 -11.86 -7.96
CA MET A 217 0.40 -11.95 -8.95
C MET A 217 0.66 -13.09 -9.94
N GLU A 218 -0.27 -14.05 -10.01
CA GLU A 218 -0.28 -15.12 -11.00
C GLU A 218 -1.33 -14.85 -12.07
N GLU A 219 -1.32 -15.60 -13.17
CA GLU A 219 -2.39 -15.56 -14.14
C GLU A 219 -3.69 -16.10 -13.53
N LEU A 220 -4.80 -15.44 -13.85
CA LEU A 220 -6.11 -15.94 -13.45
C LEU A 220 -6.50 -17.14 -14.31
N PRO A 221 -7.19 -18.16 -13.75
CA PRO A 221 -7.78 -19.22 -14.55
C PRO A 221 -8.70 -18.65 -15.62
N ALA A 222 -8.73 -19.30 -16.80
CA ALA A 222 -9.55 -18.84 -17.93
C ALA A 222 -11.06 -18.82 -17.61
N ASP A 223 -11.50 -19.63 -16.65
CA ASP A 223 -12.87 -19.74 -16.15
C ASP A 223 -13.13 -18.90 -14.88
N PHE A 224 -12.20 -18.02 -14.49
CA PHE A 224 -12.39 -17.14 -13.33
C PHE A 224 -13.66 -16.31 -13.46
N SER A 225 -14.57 -16.43 -12.49
CA SER A 225 -15.86 -15.76 -12.48
C SER A 225 -16.15 -15.10 -11.14
N TRP A 226 -16.44 -13.80 -11.17
CA TRP A 226 -16.88 -13.06 -10.01
C TRP A 226 -18.20 -13.55 -9.40
N GLU A 227 -19.13 -14.05 -10.22
CA GLU A 227 -20.44 -14.50 -9.76
C GLU A 227 -20.34 -15.77 -8.92
N TYR A 228 -19.55 -16.74 -9.37
CA TYR A 228 -19.26 -17.94 -8.59
C TYR A 228 -18.44 -17.61 -7.33
N GLU A 229 -17.43 -16.84 -7.52
CA GLU A 229 -16.51 -16.46 -6.47
C GLU A 229 -17.13 -15.41 -5.50
N GLY A 230 -18.15 -14.65 -5.90
CA GLY A 230 -18.91 -13.78 -5.01
C GLY A 230 -19.54 -14.51 -3.81
N ARG A 231 -19.99 -15.75 -3.99
CA ARG A 231 -20.47 -16.59 -2.88
C ARG A 231 -19.34 -17.02 -1.95
N ARG A 232 -18.17 -17.33 -2.49
CA ARG A 232 -16.99 -17.67 -1.70
C ARG A 232 -16.48 -16.48 -0.92
N LEU A 233 -16.50 -15.30 -1.49
CA LEU A 233 -16.13 -14.05 -0.81
C LEU A 233 -17.03 -13.79 0.40
N ASP A 234 -18.36 -13.96 0.24
CA ASP A 234 -19.30 -13.84 1.36
C ASP A 234 -19.00 -14.84 2.49
N GLN A 235 -18.51 -16.03 2.16
CA GLN A 235 -18.09 -17.06 3.14
C GLN A 235 -16.82 -16.61 3.90
N ILE A 236 -15.83 -16.04 3.19
CA ILE A 236 -14.61 -15.50 3.80
C ILE A 236 -14.96 -14.39 4.78
N ASP A 237 -15.81 -13.45 4.37
CA ASP A 237 -16.24 -12.33 5.20
C ASP A 237 -17.04 -12.79 6.45
N ARG A 238 -17.85 -13.83 6.33
CA ARG A 238 -18.60 -14.43 7.46
C ARG A 238 -17.70 -15.24 8.40
N GLY A 239 -16.76 -16.02 7.86
CA GLY A 239 -15.82 -16.81 8.66
C GLY A 239 -14.93 -15.95 9.56
N GLY A 240 -14.58 -14.73 9.14
CA GLY A 240 -13.92 -13.74 9.98
C GLY A 240 -14.80 -13.23 11.15
N ALA A 241 -16.14 -13.23 10.99
CA ALA A 241 -17.06 -12.83 12.03
C ALA A 241 -17.28 -13.94 13.08
N GLU A 242 -17.29 -15.21 12.67
CA GLU A 242 -17.44 -16.35 13.58
C GLU A 242 -16.22 -16.54 14.50
N ARG A 243 -15.02 -16.26 13.98
CA ARG A 243 -13.77 -16.31 14.78
C ARG A 243 -13.69 -15.24 15.89
N ARG A 244 -14.55 -14.21 15.86
CA ARG A 244 -14.64 -13.18 16.93
C ARG A 244 -15.48 -13.59 18.13
N ASN A 245 -16.28 -14.64 18.01
CA ASN A 245 -17.21 -15.10 19.04
C ASN A 245 -16.69 -16.33 19.80
N VAL A 246 -15.45 -16.70 19.62
CA VAL A 246 -14.71 -17.75 20.35
C VAL A 246 -13.53 -17.10 21.06
#